data_4d25ae16a11d093ffa8b38149a1126d7
#
_entry.id   4d25ae16a11d093ffa8b38149a1126d7
#
_cell.length_a   1.000
_cell.length_b   1.000
_cell.length_c   1.000
_cell.angle_alpha   90.00
_cell.angle_beta   90.00
_cell.angle_gamma   90.00
#
_symmetry.space_group_name_H-M   'P 1'
#
loop_
_entity.id
_entity.type
_entity.pdbx_description
1 polymer ?
#
loop_
_entity_poly.entity_id
_entity_poly.type
_entity_poly.pdbx_seq_one_letter_code
_entity_poly.pdbx_strand_id
1 'polypeptide(L)'
;GAFLNGPTIEVFGNAQDMTGNTMNSGKIIVHGNAWDVTGLAARGGQILVKGDTGYRVGIHMKEFGEARPTLVIGGTAKDYLGEYMAGGTILVLGLGGGAPVGRSLGAGMHGGRIFVRGKVASEQLGPGAAISPLNPEDEKEVLSLLEDFGKAFGTDVPYDAKDFVKVSPSSSRPFSGYYDKTNV
;
A
#
# COMPACT_ATOMS: atom_id res chain seq x y z
N GLY A 1 8.67 -5.49 14.44
CA GLY A 1 7.98 -6.47 13.58
C GLY A 1 8.78 -6.90 12.36
N ALA A 2 10.11 -6.63 12.34
CA ALA A 2 10.96 -7.13 11.26
C ALA A 2 10.95 -8.67 11.25
N PHE A 3 10.79 -9.25 10.05
CA PHE A 3 10.69 -10.69 9.83
C PHE A 3 9.55 -11.37 10.59
N LEU A 4 8.51 -10.62 10.99
CA LEU A 4 7.36 -11.17 11.70
C LEU A 4 6.77 -12.35 10.93
N ASN A 5 6.47 -13.44 11.66
CA ASN A 5 5.91 -14.65 11.07
C ASN A 5 4.88 -15.29 12.03
N GLY A 6 3.63 -14.84 11.95
CA GLY A 6 2.47 -15.39 12.66
C GLY A 6 1.85 -14.52 13.76
N PRO A 7 2.60 -13.97 14.74
CA PRO A 7 1.97 -13.25 15.84
C PRO A 7 1.32 -11.91 15.43
N THR A 8 0.49 -11.39 16.32
CA THR A 8 -0.04 -10.02 16.25
C THR A 8 0.78 -9.12 17.17
N ILE A 9 1.21 -7.97 16.65
CA ILE A 9 1.84 -6.88 17.41
C ILE A 9 0.87 -5.69 17.40
N GLU A 10 0.55 -5.18 18.57
CA GLU A 10 -0.27 -3.98 18.73
C GLU A 10 0.54 -2.87 19.39
N VAL A 11 0.57 -1.69 18.76
CA VAL A 11 1.35 -0.53 19.19
C VAL A 11 0.39 0.60 19.57
N PHE A 12 0.25 0.89 20.87
CA PHE A 12 -0.57 1.99 21.39
C PHE A 12 0.21 3.31 21.36
N GLY A 13 0.43 3.82 20.14
CA GLY A 13 1.19 5.03 19.88
C GLY A 13 1.80 5.00 18.49
N ASN A 14 2.86 5.77 18.28
CA ASN A 14 3.56 5.83 17.01
C ASN A 14 4.58 4.70 16.87
N ALA A 15 4.74 4.21 15.65
CA ALA A 15 5.79 3.27 15.28
C ALA A 15 6.89 3.99 14.49
N GLN A 16 8.12 3.52 14.64
CA GLN A 16 9.30 4.09 13.96
C GLN A 16 9.44 3.54 12.54
N ASP A 17 10.51 3.94 11.87
CA ASP A 17 10.86 3.49 10.53
C ASP A 17 10.92 1.96 10.42
N MET A 18 10.72 1.46 9.20
CA MET A 18 10.85 0.04 8.87
C MET A 18 9.88 -0.87 9.63
N THR A 19 8.75 -0.35 10.12
CA THR A 19 7.71 -1.17 10.74
C THR A 19 7.23 -2.24 9.77
N GLY A 20 7.28 -3.52 10.17
CA GLY A 20 6.92 -4.66 9.32
C GLY A 20 7.91 -4.98 8.20
N ASN A 21 9.17 -4.54 8.32
CA ASN A 21 10.22 -4.88 7.36
C ASN A 21 10.33 -6.39 7.15
N THR A 22 10.22 -6.83 5.90
CA THR A 22 10.32 -8.24 5.49
C THR A 22 9.36 -9.17 6.26
N MET A 23 8.20 -8.65 6.64
CA MET A 23 7.15 -9.42 7.31
C MET A 23 6.66 -10.55 6.39
N ASN A 24 6.52 -11.76 6.94
CA ASN A 24 6.08 -12.94 6.18
C ASN A 24 4.61 -13.31 6.46
N SER A 25 4.15 -13.11 7.70
CA SER A 25 2.75 -13.35 8.10
C SER A 25 2.45 -12.70 9.45
N GLY A 26 1.20 -12.77 9.91
CA GLY A 26 0.76 -12.16 11.16
C GLY A 26 0.17 -10.77 10.93
N LYS A 27 0.07 -9.97 11.99
CA LYS A 27 -0.58 -8.66 11.96
C LYS A 27 0.20 -7.62 12.78
N ILE A 28 0.30 -6.39 12.28
CA ILE A 28 0.80 -5.24 13.02
C ILE A 28 -0.30 -4.18 13.02
N ILE A 29 -0.69 -3.70 14.20
CA ILE A 29 -1.70 -2.67 14.40
C ILE A 29 -1.04 -1.48 15.10
N VAL A 30 -1.04 -0.30 14.45
CA VAL A 30 -0.45 0.93 14.98
C VAL A 30 -1.55 1.95 15.24
N HIS A 31 -1.80 2.29 16.51
CA HIS A 31 -2.86 3.24 16.91
C HIS A 31 -2.49 4.71 16.68
N GLY A 32 -1.26 5.00 16.36
CA GLY A 32 -0.75 6.32 15.97
C GLY A 32 -0.28 6.35 14.52
N ASN A 33 0.80 7.07 14.28
CA ASN A 33 1.48 7.18 12.99
C ASN A 33 2.56 6.10 12.87
N ALA A 34 2.93 5.77 11.63
CA ALA A 34 4.14 5.02 11.33
C ALA A 34 5.03 5.88 10.41
N TRP A 35 6.35 5.69 10.53
CA TRP A 35 7.28 6.53 9.81
C TRP A 35 7.71 5.92 8.47
N ASP A 36 8.93 6.25 8.02
CA ASP A 36 9.41 5.91 6.69
C ASP A 36 9.56 4.40 6.47
N VAL A 37 9.45 3.99 5.23
CA VAL A 37 9.63 2.62 4.74
C VAL A 37 8.83 1.55 5.50
N THR A 38 7.70 1.92 6.11
CA THR A 38 6.75 0.97 6.70
C THR A 38 6.34 -0.06 5.65
N GLY A 39 6.40 -1.36 5.99
CA GLY A 39 6.10 -2.45 5.05
C GLY A 39 7.21 -2.72 4.04
N LEU A 40 8.43 -2.22 4.25
CA LEU A 40 9.59 -2.51 3.38
C LEU A 40 9.70 -4.02 3.11
N ALA A 41 9.68 -4.40 1.84
CA ALA A 41 9.85 -5.78 1.38
C ALA A 41 8.93 -6.80 2.09
N ALA A 42 7.77 -6.39 2.59
CA ALA A 42 6.78 -7.30 3.17
C ALA A 42 6.33 -8.33 2.12
N ARG A 43 6.17 -9.57 2.54
CA ARG A 43 5.87 -10.73 1.69
C ARG A 43 4.54 -11.39 2.04
N GLY A 44 3.94 -11.00 3.14
CA GLY A 44 2.65 -11.50 3.63
C GLY A 44 2.28 -10.79 4.92
N GLY A 45 1.12 -11.17 5.48
CA GLY A 45 0.57 -10.56 6.67
C GLY A 45 -0.10 -9.22 6.40
N GLN A 46 -0.50 -8.55 7.48
CA GLN A 46 -1.27 -7.31 7.42
C GLN A 46 -0.68 -6.25 8.35
N ILE A 47 -0.52 -5.03 7.85
CA ILE A 47 -0.14 -3.86 8.64
C ILE A 47 -1.29 -2.86 8.58
N LEU A 48 -1.82 -2.46 9.74
CA LEU A 48 -2.87 -1.46 9.89
C LEU A 48 -2.29 -0.26 10.64
N VAL A 49 -2.35 0.93 10.06
CA VAL A 49 -1.89 2.18 10.66
C VAL A 49 -3.08 3.14 10.76
N LYS A 50 -3.43 3.58 11.97
CA LYS A 50 -4.57 4.49 12.18
C LYS A 50 -4.32 5.88 11.61
N GLY A 51 -3.12 6.39 11.79
CA GLY A 51 -2.70 7.74 11.39
C GLY A 51 -1.96 7.80 10.05
N ASP A 52 -1.05 8.75 9.98
CA ASP A 52 -0.23 9.02 8.80
C ASP A 52 0.99 8.12 8.72
N THR A 53 1.56 8.04 7.51
CA THR A 53 2.82 7.35 7.27
C THR A 53 3.83 8.23 6.54
N GLY A 54 5.10 7.83 6.59
CA GLY A 54 6.21 8.56 6.00
C GLY A 54 6.44 8.28 4.52
N TYR A 55 7.70 8.38 4.11
CA TYR A 55 8.17 8.17 2.74
C TYR A 55 8.42 6.70 2.43
N ARG A 56 8.30 6.32 1.13
CA ARG A 56 8.65 4.98 0.61
C ARG A 56 7.95 3.83 1.31
N VAL A 57 6.74 4.06 1.76
CA VAL A 57 5.91 3.04 2.41
C VAL A 57 5.53 1.96 1.40
N GLY A 58 5.64 0.68 1.78
CA GLY A 58 5.40 -0.45 0.89
C GLY A 58 6.46 -0.66 -0.20
N ILE A 59 7.61 0.02 -0.10
CA ILE A 59 8.71 -0.18 -1.05
C ILE A 59 9.12 -1.66 -1.11
N HIS A 60 9.27 -2.20 -2.33
CA HIS A 60 9.61 -3.61 -2.57
C HIS A 60 8.65 -4.63 -1.96
N MET A 61 7.43 -4.25 -1.57
CA MET A 61 6.39 -5.22 -1.21
C MET A 61 6.20 -6.21 -2.36
N LYS A 62 6.04 -7.48 -2.04
CA LYS A 62 5.83 -8.53 -3.05
C LYS A 62 4.94 -9.64 -2.53
N GLU A 63 4.18 -10.25 -3.41
CA GLU A 63 3.42 -11.47 -3.14
C GLU A 63 4.18 -12.70 -3.64
N PHE A 64 3.93 -13.85 -3.02
CA PHE A 64 4.44 -15.13 -3.47
C PHE A 64 3.46 -16.24 -3.14
N GLY A 65 2.98 -16.93 -4.17
CA GLY A 65 1.93 -17.93 -4.02
C GLY A 65 0.65 -17.30 -3.46
N GLU A 66 0.17 -17.82 -2.36
CA GLU A 66 -1.03 -17.30 -1.68
C GLU A 66 -0.71 -16.19 -0.66
N ALA A 67 0.56 -15.98 -0.34
CA ALA A 67 0.97 -14.96 0.60
C ALA A 67 0.92 -13.57 -0.06
N ARG A 68 -0.02 -12.74 0.39
CA ARG A 68 -0.25 -11.38 -0.11
C ARG A 68 -0.17 -10.39 1.04
N PRO A 69 0.87 -9.56 1.09
CA PRO A 69 0.97 -8.53 2.12
C PRO A 69 -0.09 -7.45 1.89
N THR A 70 -0.71 -6.99 2.96
CA THR A 70 -1.65 -5.87 2.93
C THR A 70 -1.23 -4.77 3.88
N LEU A 71 -1.39 -3.51 3.47
CA LEU A 71 -1.09 -2.34 4.26
C LEU A 71 -2.25 -1.36 4.16
N VAL A 72 -2.87 -1.02 5.29
CA VAL A 72 -3.97 -0.03 5.36
C VAL A 72 -3.50 1.16 6.17
N ILE A 73 -3.63 2.35 5.59
CA ILE A 73 -3.24 3.64 6.16
C ILE A 73 -4.48 4.49 6.32
N GLY A 74 -4.85 4.81 7.57
CA GLY A 74 -6.00 5.66 7.88
C GLY A 74 -5.80 7.11 7.47
N GLY A 75 -4.63 7.65 7.68
CA GLY A 75 -4.24 8.99 7.28
C GLY A 75 -3.66 9.08 5.88
N THR A 76 -2.54 9.73 5.75
CA THR A 76 -1.84 10.03 4.48
C THR A 76 -0.51 9.27 4.37
N ALA A 77 0.00 9.12 3.14
CA ALA A 77 1.34 8.63 2.87
C ALA A 77 2.14 9.70 2.09
N LYS A 78 3.45 9.79 2.36
CA LYS A 78 4.33 10.74 1.68
C LYS A 78 4.77 10.22 0.29
N ASP A 79 5.81 10.84 -0.28
CA ASP A 79 6.30 10.50 -1.62
C ASP A 79 6.80 9.04 -1.71
N TYR A 80 6.77 8.49 -2.92
CA TYR A 80 7.26 7.15 -3.27
C TYR A 80 6.49 5.99 -2.63
N LEU A 81 5.21 6.17 -2.32
CA LEU A 81 4.35 5.07 -1.86
C LEU A 81 4.33 3.94 -2.89
N GLY A 82 4.60 2.70 -2.47
CA GLY A 82 4.60 1.51 -3.33
C GLY A 82 5.73 1.48 -4.37
N GLU A 83 6.84 2.19 -4.12
CA GLU A 83 8.02 2.18 -5.01
C GLU A 83 8.55 0.75 -5.21
N TYR A 84 8.77 0.34 -6.47
CA TYR A 84 9.22 -1.01 -6.85
C TYR A 84 8.37 -2.15 -6.29
N MET A 85 7.09 -1.90 -6.05
CA MET A 85 6.15 -2.91 -5.59
C MET A 85 5.98 -4.01 -6.64
N ALA A 86 6.03 -5.27 -6.22
CA ALA A 86 5.93 -6.46 -7.06
C ALA A 86 4.71 -7.33 -6.71
N GLY A 87 3.86 -6.89 -5.78
CA GLY A 87 2.67 -7.59 -5.35
C GLY A 87 2.13 -7.08 -4.02
N GLY A 88 0.99 -7.60 -3.61
CA GLY A 88 0.27 -7.17 -2.42
C GLY A 88 -0.64 -5.96 -2.65
N THR A 89 -1.22 -5.45 -1.58
CA THR A 89 -2.21 -4.39 -1.63
C THR A 89 -1.92 -3.30 -0.61
N ILE A 90 -1.97 -2.04 -1.04
CA ILE A 90 -1.93 -0.86 -0.16
C ILE A 90 -3.26 -0.13 -0.30
N LEU A 91 -3.86 0.26 0.84
CA LEU A 91 -5.06 1.09 0.91
C LEU A 91 -4.77 2.35 1.73
N VAL A 92 -5.01 3.52 1.14
CA VAL A 92 -4.86 4.82 1.82
C VAL A 92 -6.23 5.48 1.93
N LEU A 93 -6.64 5.83 3.15
CA LEU A 93 -7.99 6.35 3.44
C LEU A 93 -8.07 7.87 3.49
N GLY A 94 -6.97 8.57 3.77
CA GLY A 94 -6.93 10.04 3.81
C GLY A 94 -7.85 10.68 4.85
N LEU A 95 -8.12 10.01 5.98
CA LEU A 95 -9.11 10.45 6.99
C LEU A 95 -8.74 11.77 7.68
N GLY A 96 -7.46 12.14 7.68
CA GLY A 96 -6.95 13.39 8.25
C GLY A 96 -7.19 14.63 7.38
N GLY A 97 -7.71 14.45 6.17
CA GLY A 97 -7.86 15.53 5.18
C GLY A 97 -6.55 15.87 4.44
N GLY A 98 -6.67 16.69 3.39
CA GLY A 98 -5.55 17.02 2.50
C GLY A 98 -5.32 15.98 1.40
N ALA A 99 -4.14 16.04 0.74
CA ALA A 99 -3.77 15.07 -0.28
C ALA A 99 -3.43 13.71 0.38
N PRO A 100 -4.14 12.64 0.03
CA PRO A 100 -3.93 11.35 0.68
C PRO A 100 -2.56 10.73 0.36
N VAL A 101 -1.96 11.08 -0.76
CA VAL A 101 -0.66 10.57 -1.19
C VAL A 101 0.23 11.68 -1.76
N GLY A 102 1.55 11.51 -1.61
CA GLY A 102 2.55 12.40 -2.17
C GLY A 102 2.85 12.13 -3.65
N ARG A 103 4.05 12.50 -4.10
CA ARG A 103 4.53 12.34 -5.48
C ARG A 103 5.21 10.98 -5.69
N SER A 104 5.43 10.64 -6.97
CA SER A 104 6.12 9.41 -7.39
C SER A 104 5.42 8.13 -6.88
N LEU A 105 4.09 8.20 -6.77
CA LEU A 105 3.22 7.09 -6.38
C LEU A 105 3.41 5.90 -7.32
N GLY A 106 3.75 4.73 -6.78
CA GLY A 106 3.96 3.50 -7.53
C GLY A 106 5.18 3.52 -8.46
N ALA A 107 6.17 4.40 -8.23
CA ALA A 107 7.35 4.49 -9.08
C ALA A 107 8.03 3.13 -9.26
N GLY A 108 8.17 2.67 -10.52
CA GLY A 108 8.81 1.39 -10.84
C GLY A 108 8.03 0.16 -10.40
N MET A 109 6.77 0.28 -9.98
CA MET A 109 5.94 -0.88 -9.63
C MET A 109 5.74 -1.79 -10.85
N HIS A 110 5.74 -3.09 -10.62
CA HIS A 110 5.54 -4.11 -11.66
C HIS A 110 4.60 -5.24 -11.21
N GLY A 111 3.98 -5.08 -10.05
CA GLY A 111 2.91 -5.93 -9.52
C GLY A 111 2.20 -5.25 -8.36
N GLY A 112 1.14 -5.88 -7.86
CA GLY A 112 0.33 -5.34 -6.77
C GLY A 112 -0.63 -4.23 -7.19
N ARG A 113 -1.28 -3.63 -6.20
CA ARG A 113 -2.27 -2.57 -6.38
C ARG A 113 -2.26 -1.61 -5.20
N ILE A 114 -2.54 -0.34 -5.50
CA ILE A 114 -2.66 0.70 -4.49
C ILE A 114 -4.04 1.33 -4.67
N PHE A 115 -4.86 1.28 -3.63
CA PHE A 115 -6.15 1.95 -3.58
C PHE A 115 -6.00 3.23 -2.77
N VAL A 116 -6.51 4.33 -3.29
CA VAL A 116 -6.47 5.63 -2.64
C VAL A 116 -7.89 6.18 -2.55
N ARG A 117 -8.36 6.45 -1.34
CA ARG A 117 -9.61 7.17 -1.16
C ARG A 117 -9.35 8.66 -1.37
N GLY A 118 -9.97 9.22 -2.40
CA GLY A 118 -9.77 10.61 -2.83
C GLY A 118 -9.25 10.71 -4.25
N LYS A 119 -8.70 11.86 -4.58
CA LYS A 119 -8.19 12.14 -5.93
C LYS A 119 -6.69 11.90 -6.00
N VAL A 120 -6.26 11.32 -7.10
CA VAL A 120 -4.86 11.20 -7.49
C VAL A 120 -4.68 11.91 -8.83
N ALA A 121 -3.83 12.91 -8.86
CA ALA A 121 -3.48 13.60 -10.10
C ALA A 121 -2.41 12.82 -10.89
N SER A 122 -2.43 12.93 -12.21
CA SER A 122 -1.44 12.24 -13.07
C SER A 122 0.00 12.58 -12.73
N GLU A 123 0.24 13.82 -12.29
CA GLU A 123 1.56 14.33 -11.89
C GLU A 123 2.10 13.70 -10.59
N GLN A 124 1.23 13.06 -9.82
CA GLN A 124 1.63 12.32 -8.62
C GLN A 124 2.13 10.92 -8.94
N LEU A 125 1.80 10.36 -10.11
CA LEU A 125 2.22 9.02 -10.50
C LEU A 125 3.72 8.97 -10.76
N GLY A 126 4.33 7.90 -10.27
CA GLY A 126 5.70 7.55 -10.64
C GLY A 126 5.79 6.83 -11.98
N PRO A 127 6.99 6.76 -12.59
CA PRO A 127 7.19 5.99 -13.81
C PRO A 127 6.75 4.53 -13.65
N GLY A 128 6.01 4.01 -14.60
CA GLY A 128 5.52 2.63 -14.58
C GLY A 128 4.20 2.41 -13.84
N ALA A 129 3.64 3.44 -13.20
CA ALA A 129 2.32 3.40 -12.58
C ALA A 129 1.25 4.00 -13.49
N ALA A 130 0.03 3.48 -13.39
CA ALA A 130 -1.13 3.99 -14.12
C ALA A 130 -2.40 3.92 -13.25
N ILE A 131 -3.30 4.89 -13.44
CA ILE A 131 -4.64 4.85 -12.88
C ILE A 131 -5.48 3.89 -13.72
N SER A 132 -6.22 3.01 -13.05
CA SER A 132 -7.17 2.08 -13.67
C SER A 132 -8.49 2.07 -12.88
N PRO A 133 -9.62 1.76 -13.55
CA PRO A 133 -10.89 1.60 -12.85
C PRO A 133 -10.84 0.41 -11.90
N LEU A 134 -11.63 0.49 -10.81
CA LEU A 134 -11.88 -0.65 -9.95
C LEU A 134 -12.75 -1.67 -10.70
N ASN A 135 -12.46 -2.94 -10.50
CA ASN A 135 -13.32 -4.04 -10.90
C ASN A 135 -14.04 -4.63 -9.68
N PRO A 136 -15.02 -5.55 -9.83
CA PRO A 136 -15.75 -6.11 -8.71
C PRO A 136 -14.90 -6.86 -7.67
N GLU A 137 -13.75 -7.39 -8.06
CA GLU A 137 -12.80 -8.05 -7.14
C GLU A 137 -12.05 -7.00 -6.30
N ASP A 138 -11.63 -5.91 -6.93
CA ASP A 138 -11.03 -4.77 -6.25
C ASP A 138 -11.98 -4.18 -5.19
N GLU A 139 -13.27 -4.04 -5.53
CA GLU A 139 -14.28 -3.53 -4.61
C GLU A 139 -14.44 -4.45 -3.38
N LYS A 140 -14.50 -5.77 -3.60
CA LYS A 140 -14.56 -6.75 -2.49
C LYS A 140 -13.33 -6.67 -1.60
N GLU A 141 -12.16 -6.50 -2.19
CA GLU A 141 -10.92 -6.38 -1.44
C GLU A 141 -10.89 -5.09 -0.61
N VAL A 142 -11.26 -3.95 -1.20
CA VAL A 142 -11.37 -2.68 -0.47
C VAL A 142 -12.33 -2.81 0.70
N LEU A 143 -13.53 -3.37 0.49
CA LEU A 143 -14.52 -3.60 1.54
C LEU A 143 -13.96 -4.46 2.69
N SER A 144 -13.27 -5.55 2.37
CA SER A 144 -12.64 -6.41 3.39
C SER A 144 -11.57 -5.65 4.19
N LEU A 145 -10.75 -4.84 3.53
CA LEU A 145 -9.71 -4.04 4.20
C LEU A 145 -10.32 -2.92 5.08
N LEU A 146 -11.43 -2.32 4.65
CA LEU A 146 -12.16 -1.34 5.46
C LEU A 146 -12.77 -2.00 6.71
N GLU A 147 -13.33 -3.19 6.57
CA GLU A 147 -13.86 -3.97 7.69
C GLU A 147 -12.75 -4.31 8.71
N ASP A 148 -11.59 -4.76 8.24
CA ASP A 148 -10.43 -5.03 9.09
C ASP A 148 -9.94 -3.78 9.82
N PHE A 149 -9.90 -2.63 9.11
CA PHE A 149 -9.54 -1.35 9.69
C PHE A 149 -10.56 -0.92 10.74
N GLY A 150 -11.85 -1.03 10.43
CA GLY A 150 -12.94 -0.72 11.36
C GLY A 150 -12.88 -1.55 12.64
N LYS A 151 -12.64 -2.86 12.52
CA LYS A 151 -12.46 -3.76 13.67
C LYS A 151 -11.25 -3.39 14.54
N ALA A 152 -10.14 -3.00 13.91
CA ALA A 152 -8.92 -2.67 14.63
C ALA A 152 -9.00 -1.35 15.40
N PHE A 153 -9.71 -0.35 14.85
CA PHE A 153 -9.66 1.03 15.38
C PHE A 153 -11.00 1.57 15.87
N GLY A 154 -12.08 0.80 15.76
CA GLY A 154 -13.43 1.26 16.11
C GLY A 154 -13.90 2.43 15.22
N THR A 155 -13.47 2.45 13.97
CA THR A 155 -13.74 3.53 13.01
C THR A 155 -14.52 2.98 11.84
N ASP A 156 -15.74 3.44 11.64
CA ASP A 156 -16.52 3.12 10.45
C ASP A 156 -16.11 4.06 9.31
N VAL A 157 -15.69 3.48 8.19
CA VAL A 157 -15.34 4.21 6.97
C VAL A 157 -16.34 3.80 5.89
N PRO A 158 -17.29 4.70 5.53
CA PRO A 158 -18.29 4.37 4.52
C PRO A 158 -17.62 4.12 3.17
N TYR A 159 -18.12 3.11 2.46
CA TYR A 159 -17.67 2.75 1.13
C TYR A 159 -18.59 3.33 0.05
N ASP A 160 -18.00 4.08 -0.89
CA ASP A 160 -18.55 4.32 -2.23
C ASP A 160 -17.43 4.13 -3.22
N ALA A 161 -17.62 3.26 -4.22
CA ALA A 161 -16.59 2.96 -5.22
C ALA A 161 -16.05 4.21 -5.93
N LYS A 162 -16.88 5.25 -6.07
CA LYS A 162 -16.49 6.53 -6.69
C LYS A 162 -15.44 7.30 -5.88
N ASP A 163 -15.33 7.01 -4.59
CA ASP A 163 -14.37 7.67 -3.70
C ASP A 163 -12.97 7.10 -3.86
N PHE A 164 -12.81 5.98 -4.56
CA PHE A 164 -11.53 5.27 -4.65
C PHE A 164 -10.94 5.31 -6.05
N VAL A 165 -9.63 5.50 -6.08
CA VAL A 165 -8.78 5.39 -7.27
C VAL A 165 -7.87 4.20 -7.10
N LYS A 166 -7.75 3.37 -8.15
CA LYS A 166 -6.78 2.28 -8.22
C LYS A 166 -5.56 2.71 -9.00
N VAL A 167 -4.39 2.48 -8.43
CA VAL A 167 -3.10 2.59 -9.12
C VAL A 167 -2.50 1.21 -9.26
N SER A 168 -2.11 0.86 -10.46
CA SER A 168 -1.55 -0.43 -10.84
C SER A 168 -0.37 -0.25 -11.80
N PRO A 169 0.48 -1.28 -11.99
CA PRO A 169 1.55 -1.18 -12.96
C PRO A 169 0.99 -1.00 -14.38
N SER A 170 1.58 -0.11 -15.15
CA SER A 170 1.27 0.07 -16.57
C SER A 170 1.76 -1.11 -17.41
N SER A 171 2.74 -1.89 -16.90
CA SER A 171 3.29 -3.08 -17.52
C SER A 171 3.88 -4.00 -16.45
N SER A 172 3.73 -5.31 -16.63
CA SER A 172 4.42 -6.31 -15.80
C SER A 172 5.94 -6.36 -16.03
N ARG A 173 6.42 -5.65 -17.06
CA ARG A 173 7.84 -5.54 -17.41
C ARG A 173 8.22 -4.08 -17.65
N PRO A 174 8.31 -3.24 -16.62
CA PRO A 174 8.51 -1.79 -16.77
C PRO A 174 9.83 -1.42 -17.50
N PHE A 175 10.77 -2.34 -17.62
CA PHE A 175 12.06 -2.14 -18.28
C PHE A 175 12.20 -2.91 -19.59
N SER A 176 11.14 -3.56 -20.11
CA SER A 176 11.21 -4.35 -21.36
C SER A 176 11.76 -3.56 -22.53
N GLY A 177 11.38 -2.29 -22.67
CA GLY A 177 11.88 -1.41 -23.74
C GLY A 177 13.40 -1.14 -23.70
N TYR A 178 14.10 -1.49 -22.63
CA TYR A 178 15.56 -1.42 -22.54
C TYR A 178 16.24 -2.73 -22.96
N TYR A 179 15.53 -3.86 -22.86
CA TYR A 179 16.07 -5.18 -23.18
C TYR A 179 15.72 -5.65 -24.59
N ASP A 180 14.64 -5.15 -25.20
CA ASP A 180 14.21 -5.57 -26.54
C ASP A 180 15.04 -4.95 -27.68
N LYS A 181 16.03 -4.10 -27.38
CA LYS A 181 16.90 -3.48 -28.39
C LYS A 181 18.16 -4.27 -28.72
N THR A 182 18.31 -5.49 -28.18
CA THR A 182 19.50 -6.32 -28.39
C THR A 182 19.29 -7.48 -29.34
N ASN A 183 18.29 -7.42 -30.22
CA ASN A 183 18.17 -8.31 -31.35
C ASN A 183 18.59 -7.55 -32.62
N VAL A 184 19.88 -7.41 -32.80
CA VAL A 184 20.54 -7.21 -34.10
C VAL A 184 21.58 -8.28 -34.26
#